data_aa398586fdafca405d098237e4c58d0f
#
_entry.id   aa398586fdafca405d098237e4c58d0f
#
_cell.length_a   1.000
_cell.length_b   1.000
_cell.length_c   1.000
_cell.angle_alpha   90.00
_cell.angle_beta   90.00
_cell.angle_gamma   90.00
#
_symmetry.space_group_name_H-M   'P 1'
#
loop_
_entity.id
_entity.type
_entity.pdbx_description
1 polymer ?
#
loop_
_entity_poly.entity_id
_entity_poly.type
_entity_poly.pdbx_seq_one_letter_code
_entity_poly.pdbx_strand_id
1 'polypeptide(L)'
;PPDSIVNREIINPVAVTETLVSLLSQMNLESKQVCASISGNSCIIKRMQIEVPNLKELQDQVFWEAEQYLPFDVSEVVMDFQLLSHSKEKIADVMLVGIKRSILDTYMSCIEDAGLKVSVMDVDFFGLQNSFELNYPVKPSEATAVVDIGATSTKLVVLQDGIPVFTKDSALGGQNLTAEIQRHLNVSFADAEALKTGAGGGAVPQEVSDLMQIASENIAREIKRAFDFYSASSAGAPVQYIVLAGGGAKIPNLSKVVEDLTGLPTQVMNPFNAISYDPAQFTQEYVSSVGPMAALPIGLAFRAGNPK
;
A
#
# COMPACT_ATOMS: atom_id res chain seq x y z
N PRO A 1 3.56 18.60 -8.84
CA PRO A 1 2.49 19.44 -9.38
C PRO A 1 1.19 18.62 -9.54
N PRO A 2 0.00 19.24 -9.53
CA PRO A 2 -1.25 18.55 -9.81
C PRO A 2 -1.17 17.82 -11.15
N ASP A 3 -1.89 16.70 -11.26
CA ASP A 3 -2.01 15.89 -12.48
C ASP A 3 -0.70 15.33 -13.07
N SER A 4 0.42 15.42 -12.34
CA SER A 4 1.67 14.79 -12.78
C SER A 4 1.67 13.27 -12.62
N ILE A 5 0.87 12.77 -11.68
CA ILE A 5 0.60 11.34 -11.47
C ILE A 5 -0.92 11.16 -11.43
N VAL A 6 -1.46 10.40 -12.37
CA VAL A 6 -2.91 10.14 -12.48
C VAL A 6 -3.11 8.62 -12.46
N ASN A 7 -4.03 8.13 -11.64
CA ASN A 7 -4.29 6.69 -11.47
C ASN A 7 -3.00 5.87 -11.20
N ARG A 8 -2.03 6.48 -10.52
CA ARG A 8 -0.70 5.91 -10.20
C ARG A 8 0.20 5.71 -11.41
N GLU A 9 -0.11 6.32 -12.52
CA GLU A 9 0.77 6.40 -13.69
C GLU A 9 1.39 7.80 -13.74
N ILE A 10 2.69 7.87 -13.95
CA ILE A 10 3.40 9.13 -14.12
C ILE A 10 3.08 9.67 -15.51
N ILE A 11 2.30 10.75 -15.57
CA ILE A 11 1.89 11.41 -16.83
C ILE A 11 2.87 12.52 -17.21
N ASN A 12 3.48 13.17 -16.22
CA ASN A 12 4.50 14.20 -16.45
C ASN A 12 5.82 13.81 -15.76
N PRO A 13 6.67 12.99 -16.43
CA PRO A 13 7.95 12.54 -15.88
C PRO A 13 8.87 13.67 -15.47
N VAL A 14 8.94 14.74 -16.29
CA VAL A 14 9.80 15.91 -16.02
C VAL A 14 9.44 16.56 -14.68
N ALA A 15 8.16 16.85 -14.47
CA ALA A 15 7.72 17.49 -13.24
C ALA A 15 7.95 16.59 -11.99
N VAL A 16 7.81 15.26 -12.14
CA VAL A 16 8.10 14.29 -11.06
C VAL A 16 9.59 14.29 -10.75
N THR A 17 10.45 14.21 -11.76
CA THR A 17 11.91 14.24 -11.59
C THR A 17 12.39 15.55 -10.94
N GLU A 18 11.91 16.70 -11.43
CA GLU A 18 12.26 18.01 -10.84
C GLU A 18 11.84 18.12 -9.37
N THR A 19 10.65 17.58 -9.04
CA THR A 19 10.16 17.54 -7.66
C THR A 19 11.05 16.66 -6.79
N LEU A 20 11.46 15.48 -7.28
CA LEU A 20 12.40 14.61 -6.58
C LEU A 20 13.75 15.31 -6.35
N VAL A 21 14.33 15.94 -7.38
CA VAL A 21 15.59 16.70 -7.27
C VAL A 21 15.46 17.80 -6.23
N SER A 22 14.38 18.57 -6.26
CA SER A 22 14.12 19.62 -5.28
C SER A 22 14.04 19.09 -3.85
N LEU A 23 13.32 17.99 -3.65
CA LEU A 23 13.19 17.31 -2.35
C LEU A 23 14.57 16.82 -1.86
N LEU A 24 15.30 16.12 -2.71
CA LEU A 24 16.63 15.57 -2.39
C LEU A 24 17.65 16.64 -2.03
N SER A 25 17.57 17.81 -2.66
CA SER A 25 18.46 18.94 -2.36
C SER A 25 18.27 19.49 -0.93
N GLN A 26 17.10 19.28 -0.33
CA GLN A 26 16.76 19.68 1.03
C GLN A 26 17.11 18.60 2.07
N MET A 27 17.42 17.39 1.62
CA MET A 27 17.73 16.25 2.46
C MET A 27 19.23 15.97 2.43
N ASN A 28 19.82 15.76 3.60
CA ASN A 28 21.23 15.36 3.70
C ASN A 28 21.34 13.83 3.65
N LEU A 29 21.16 13.25 2.45
CA LEU A 29 21.16 11.79 2.28
C LEU A 29 22.58 11.26 2.14
N GLU A 30 22.93 10.28 2.99
CA GLU A 30 24.20 9.56 2.91
C GLU A 30 24.22 8.53 1.76
N SER A 31 23.08 7.93 1.46
CA SER A 31 22.93 6.91 0.41
C SER A 31 22.05 7.41 -0.73
N LYS A 32 22.46 7.08 -1.96
CA LYS A 32 21.64 7.29 -3.16
C LYS A 32 20.86 6.04 -3.58
N GLN A 33 20.99 4.94 -2.84
CA GLN A 33 20.23 3.72 -3.11
C GLN A 33 18.84 3.85 -2.51
N VAL A 34 17.83 3.48 -3.30
CA VAL A 34 16.42 3.54 -2.88
C VAL A 34 15.68 2.24 -3.20
N CYS A 35 14.69 1.96 -2.38
CA CYS A 35 13.63 1.02 -2.68
C CYS A 35 12.39 1.83 -3.05
N ALA A 36 11.77 1.50 -4.16
CA ALA A 36 10.54 2.10 -4.62
C ALA A 36 9.48 1.03 -4.81
N SER A 37 8.21 1.44 -4.94
CA SER A 37 7.12 0.50 -5.19
C SER A 37 6.14 1.02 -6.24
N ILE A 38 5.46 0.08 -6.87
CA ILE A 38 4.39 0.32 -7.85
C ILE A 38 3.11 -0.32 -7.33
N SER A 39 1.98 0.29 -7.64
CA SER A 39 0.65 -0.24 -7.35
C SER A 39 -0.33 0.10 -8.48
N GLY A 40 -1.55 -0.40 -8.34
CA GLY A 40 -2.63 -0.10 -9.28
C GLY A 40 -2.88 -1.20 -10.31
N ASN A 41 -3.67 -0.86 -11.32
CA ASN A 41 -4.17 -1.81 -12.30
C ASN A 41 -3.08 -2.38 -13.23
N SER A 42 -1.90 -1.75 -13.26
CA SER A 42 -0.75 -2.19 -14.05
C SER A 42 0.15 -3.19 -13.31
N CYS A 43 -0.21 -3.53 -12.06
CA CYS A 43 0.47 -4.51 -11.22
C CYS A 43 -0.46 -5.68 -10.91
N ILE A 44 -0.01 -6.88 -11.19
CA ILE A 44 -0.74 -8.13 -10.92
C ILE A 44 0.03 -8.88 -9.84
N ILE A 45 -0.70 -9.33 -8.83
CA ILE A 45 -0.18 -10.21 -7.79
C ILE A 45 -1.07 -11.44 -7.77
N LYS A 46 -0.48 -12.61 -7.93
CA LYS A 46 -1.21 -13.87 -8.01
C LYS A 46 -0.50 -14.97 -7.25
N ARG A 47 -1.19 -15.59 -6.31
CA ARG A 47 -0.74 -16.85 -5.72
C ARG A 47 -1.24 -18.00 -6.59
N MET A 48 -0.34 -18.93 -6.95
CA MET A 48 -0.63 -20.04 -7.83
C MET A 48 -0.04 -21.33 -7.27
N GLN A 49 -0.71 -22.44 -7.52
CA GLN A 49 -0.19 -23.77 -7.27
C GLN A 49 0.08 -24.46 -8.61
N ILE A 50 1.31 -24.88 -8.82
CA ILE A 50 1.80 -25.43 -10.09
C ILE A 50 2.39 -26.79 -9.81
N GLU A 51 1.97 -27.78 -10.59
CA GLU A 51 2.61 -29.10 -10.55
C GLU A 51 3.96 -29.06 -11.26
N VAL A 52 5.05 -29.17 -10.49
CA VAL A 52 6.44 -29.09 -11.00
C VAL A 52 7.24 -30.25 -10.47
N PRO A 53 7.47 -31.28 -11.29
CA PRO A 53 8.29 -32.44 -10.91
C PRO A 53 9.73 -32.08 -10.58
N ASN A 54 10.27 -31.03 -11.24
CA ASN A 54 11.64 -30.57 -11.11
C ASN A 54 11.68 -29.05 -10.96
N LEU A 55 12.17 -28.56 -9.81
CA LEU A 55 12.29 -27.13 -9.51
C LEU A 55 13.17 -26.35 -10.52
N LYS A 56 14.00 -27.02 -11.33
CA LYS A 56 14.76 -26.34 -12.39
C LYS A 56 13.87 -25.82 -13.52
N GLU A 57 12.68 -26.39 -13.66
CA GLU A 57 11.71 -26.01 -14.69
C GLU A 57 10.65 -25.03 -14.14
N LEU A 58 10.74 -24.68 -12.83
CA LEU A 58 9.73 -23.88 -12.16
C LEU A 58 9.54 -22.52 -12.85
N GLN A 59 10.60 -21.83 -13.20
CA GLN A 59 10.53 -20.50 -13.81
C GLN A 59 9.75 -20.53 -15.14
N ASP A 60 10.07 -21.47 -16.01
CA ASP A 60 9.40 -21.58 -17.32
C ASP A 60 7.92 -21.94 -17.14
N GLN A 61 7.62 -22.83 -16.18
CA GLN A 61 6.24 -23.22 -15.86
C GLN A 61 5.44 -22.06 -15.26
N VAL A 62 6.03 -21.30 -14.32
CA VAL A 62 5.39 -20.13 -13.73
C VAL A 62 5.04 -19.10 -14.80
N PHE A 63 5.98 -18.82 -15.71
CA PHE A 63 5.76 -17.81 -16.76
C PHE A 63 4.74 -18.28 -17.81
N TRP A 64 4.73 -19.56 -18.14
CA TRP A 64 3.72 -20.13 -19.01
C TRP A 64 2.30 -20.06 -18.40
N GLU A 65 2.16 -20.45 -17.12
CA GLU A 65 0.88 -20.35 -16.42
C GLU A 65 0.44 -18.89 -16.24
N ALA A 66 1.39 -17.96 -16.07
CA ALA A 66 1.12 -16.53 -15.91
C ALA A 66 0.34 -15.92 -17.08
N GLU A 67 0.54 -16.40 -18.31
CA GLU A 67 -0.15 -15.92 -19.52
C GLU A 67 -1.68 -15.92 -19.37
N GLN A 68 -2.23 -16.88 -18.62
CA GLN A 68 -3.67 -17.02 -18.43
C GLN A 68 -4.27 -15.94 -17.51
N TYR A 69 -3.43 -15.27 -16.72
CA TYR A 69 -3.86 -14.29 -15.71
C TYR A 69 -3.52 -12.85 -16.09
N LEU A 70 -2.67 -12.67 -17.11
CA LEU A 70 -2.24 -11.34 -17.53
C LEU A 70 -3.30 -10.72 -18.45
N PRO A 71 -3.77 -9.49 -18.17
CA PRO A 71 -4.64 -8.73 -19.08
C PRO A 71 -3.86 -8.02 -20.19
N PHE A 72 -2.56 -8.29 -20.31
CA PHE A 72 -1.62 -7.68 -21.24
C PHE A 72 -0.84 -8.78 -21.98
N ASP A 73 -0.23 -8.44 -23.13
CA ASP A 73 0.73 -9.33 -23.79
C ASP A 73 1.95 -9.58 -22.88
N VAL A 74 2.40 -10.82 -22.79
CA VAL A 74 3.55 -11.21 -21.95
C VAL A 74 4.80 -10.41 -22.29
N SER A 75 4.98 -10.03 -23.56
CA SER A 75 6.10 -9.19 -24.00
C SER A 75 6.09 -7.78 -23.40
N GLU A 76 4.92 -7.28 -22.98
CA GLU A 76 4.74 -5.98 -22.35
C GLU A 76 4.89 -6.01 -20.82
N VAL A 77 5.06 -7.20 -20.22
CA VAL A 77 5.09 -7.37 -18.76
C VAL A 77 6.48 -7.78 -18.29
N VAL A 78 6.92 -7.21 -17.19
CA VAL A 78 8.05 -7.70 -16.41
C VAL A 78 7.49 -8.56 -15.29
N MET A 79 7.94 -9.79 -15.19
CA MET A 79 7.47 -10.75 -14.20
C MET A 79 8.61 -11.17 -13.28
N ASP A 80 8.26 -11.38 -12.02
CA ASP A 80 9.09 -12.05 -11.03
C ASP A 80 8.21 -12.94 -10.14
N PHE A 81 8.79 -13.92 -9.48
CA PHE A 81 8.04 -14.81 -8.59
C PHE A 81 8.86 -15.26 -7.40
N GLN A 82 8.15 -15.58 -6.32
CA GLN A 82 8.74 -16.20 -5.14
C GLN A 82 8.12 -17.59 -4.91
N LEU A 83 8.97 -18.60 -4.74
CA LEU A 83 8.54 -19.91 -4.28
C LEU A 83 8.23 -19.83 -2.76
N LEU A 84 6.96 -20.04 -2.41
CA LEU A 84 6.50 -20.03 -1.01
C LEU A 84 6.70 -21.41 -0.35
N SER A 85 6.33 -22.48 -1.07
CA SER A 85 6.53 -23.85 -0.62
C SER A 85 6.57 -24.84 -1.78
N HIS A 86 7.14 -26.01 -1.55
CA HIS A 86 7.09 -27.13 -2.49
C HIS A 86 6.74 -28.42 -1.74
N SER A 87 5.62 -29.04 -2.12
CA SER A 87 5.10 -30.21 -1.45
C SER A 87 5.81 -31.51 -1.92
N LYS A 88 5.59 -32.59 -1.15
CA LYS A 88 6.06 -33.93 -1.57
C LYS A 88 5.36 -34.45 -2.81
N GLU A 89 4.14 -33.97 -3.08
CA GLU A 89 3.37 -34.26 -4.28
C GLU A 89 3.84 -33.44 -5.51
N LYS A 90 4.97 -32.73 -5.38
CA LYS A 90 5.57 -31.92 -6.42
C LYS A 90 4.72 -30.69 -6.85
N ILE A 91 3.91 -30.20 -5.93
CA ILE A 91 3.16 -28.95 -6.11
C ILE A 91 3.99 -27.81 -5.53
N ALA A 92 4.34 -26.84 -6.37
CA ALA A 92 4.95 -25.59 -5.98
C ALA A 92 3.87 -24.54 -5.73
N ASP A 93 3.89 -23.91 -4.57
CA ASP A 93 3.08 -22.75 -4.22
C ASP A 93 3.92 -21.52 -4.45
N VAL A 94 3.52 -20.66 -5.37
CA VAL A 94 4.30 -19.50 -5.80
C VAL A 94 3.48 -18.22 -5.74
N MET A 95 4.16 -17.13 -5.41
CA MET A 95 3.65 -15.77 -5.53
C MET A 95 4.24 -15.14 -6.78
N LEU A 96 3.42 -14.89 -7.78
CA LEU A 96 3.76 -14.20 -9.01
C LEU A 96 3.47 -12.71 -8.88
N VAL A 97 4.38 -11.88 -9.39
CA VAL A 97 4.17 -10.45 -9.63
C VAL A 97 4.41 -10.16 -11.10
N GLY A 98 3.50 -9.42 -11.72
CA GLY A 98 3.64 -8.91 -13.08
C GLY A 98 3.38 -7.41 -13.10
N ILE A 99 4.27 -6.65 -13.73
CA ILE A 99 4.16 -5.19 -13.87
C ILE A 99 4.30 -4.81 -15.34
N LYS A 100 3.42 -3.94 -15.84
CA LYS A 100 3.53 -3.43 -17.19
C LYS A 100 4.87 -2.70 -17.38
N ARG A 101 5.68 -3.14 -18.35
CA ARG A 101 7.04 -2.65 -18.61
C ARG A 101 7.10 -1.13 -18.74
N SER A 102 6.20 -0.53 -19.51
CA SER A 102 6.19 0.91 -19.73
C SER A 102 6.01 1.71 -18.44
N ILE A 103 5.24 1.20 -17.47
CA ILE A 103 5.05 1.83 -16.17
C ILE A 103 6.31 1.70 -15.33
N LEU A 104 6.87 0.48 -15.26
CA LEU A 104 8.13 0.22 -14.54
C LEU A 104 9.25 1.12 -15.05
N ASP A 105 9.46 1.19 -16.38
CA ASP A 105 10.52 1.97 -17.01
C ASP A 105 10.35 3.48 -16.71
N THR A 106 9.11 3.98 -16.74
CA THR A 106 8.85 5.39 -16.41
C THR A 106 9.18 5.73 -14.96
N TYR A 107 8.80 4.87 -14.01
CA TYR A 107 9.14 5.06 -12.60
C TYR A 107 10.65 5.01 -12.38
N MET A 108 11.32 4.02 -12.96
CA MET A 108 12.77 3.88 -12.86
C MET A 108 13.50 5.10 -13.44
N SER A 109 13.14 5.52 -14.65
CA SER A 109 13.75 6.71 -15.28
C SER A 109 13.61 7.97 -14.42
N CYS A 110 12.40 8.25 -13.88
CA CYS A 110 12.20 9.43 -13.04
C CYS A 110 13.11 9.43 -11.80
N ILE A 111 13.29 8.25 -11.18
CA ILE A 111 14.12 8.10 -9.98
C ILE A 111 15.61 8.22 -10.33
N GLU A 112 16.04 7.58 -11.41
CA GLU A 112 17.43 7.59 -11.86
C GLU A 112 17.85 8.96 -12.39
N ASP A 113 16.99 9.64 -13.13
CA ASP A 113 17.21 11.01 -13.62
C ASP A 113 17.27 12.03 -12.46
N ALA A 114 16.65 11.73 -11.32
CA ALA A 114 16.81 12.51 -10.09
C ALA A 114 18.15 12.26 -9.36
N GLY A 115 19.01 11.38 -9.89
CA GLY A 115 20.34 11.06 -9.33
C GLY A 115 20.34 9.98 -8.26
N LEU A 116 19.27 9.19 -8.15
CA LEU A 116 19.15 8.04 -7.25
C LEU A 116 19.41 6.75 -8.02
N LYS A 117 19.69 5.67 -7.28
CA LYS A 117 19.83 4.32 -7.83
C LYS A 117 18.78 3.40 -7.23
N VAL A 118 17.91 2.86 -8.06
CA VAL A 118 16.91 1.88 -7.63
C VAL A 118 17.59 0.55 -7.32
N SER A 119 17.57 0.12 -6.06
CA SER A 119 18.07 -1.18 -5.63
C SER A 119 17.01 -2.25 -5.69
N VAL A 120 15.77 -1.87 -5.37
CA VAL A 120 14.60 -2.76 -5.41
C VAL A 120 13.42 -1.95 -5.94
N MET A 121 12.70 -2.52 -6.90
CA MET A 121 11.35 -2.08 -7.29
C MET A 121 10.37 -3.13 -6.78
N ASP A 122 9.57 -2.77 -5.81
CA ASP A 122 8.63 -3.67 -5.14
C ASP A 122 7.17 -3.30 -5.48
N VAL A 123 6.23 -3.91 -4.82
CA VAL A 123 4.81 -3.55 -4.88
C VAL A 123 4.34 -3.09 -3.51
N ASP A 124 3.42 -2.13 -3.49
CA ASP A 124 2.93 -1.50 -2.25
C ASP A 124 2.44 -2.52 -1.22
N PHE A 125 1.77 -3.58 -1.67
CA PHE A 125 1.23 -4.62 -0.78
C PHE A 125 2.32 -5.36 -0.01
N PHE A 126 3.49 -5.60 -0.62
CA PHE A 126 4.61 -6.24 0.08
C PHE A 126 5.33 -5.27 1.02
N GLY A 127 5.39 -3.98 0.67
CA GLY A 127 5.84 -2.95 1.60
C GLY A 127 4.96 -2.90 2.86
N LEU A 128 3.65 -2.94 2.70
CA LEU A 128 2.70 -2.98 3.83
C LEU A 128 2.83 -4.27 4.64
N GLN A 129 2.98 -5.43 3.99
CA GLN A 129 3.26 -6.71 4.62
C GLN A 129 4.53 -6.63 5.46
N ASN A 130 5.65 -6.20 4.89
CA ASN A 130 6.94 -6.10 5.59
C ASN A 130 6.84 -5.20 6.82
N SER A 131 6.15 -4.07 6.70
CA SER A 131 5.92 -3.16 7.82
C SER A 131 5.06 -3.80 8.92
N PHE A 132 4.05 -4.57 8.54
CA PHE A 132 3.22 -5.31 9.48
C PHE A 132 4.03 -6.40 10.21
N GLU A 133 4.73 -7.26 9.48
CA GLU A 133 5.52 -8.36 10.05
C GLU A 133 6.65 -7.85 10.98
N LEU A 134 7.24 -6.71 10.66
CA LEU A 134 8.27 -6.09 11.50
C LEU A 134 7.71 -5.65 12.86
N ASN A 135 6.47 -5.17 12.91
CA ASN A 135 5.92 -4.47 14.06
C ASN A 135 4.84 -5.22 14.83
N TYR A 136 4.29 -6.28 14.25
CA TYR A 136 3.18 -7.05 14.82
C TYR A 136 3.44 -8.56 14.73
N PRO A 137 3.03 -9.32 15.75
CA PRO A 137 3.20 -10.77 15.70
C PRO A 137 2.30 -11.40 14.64
N VAL A 138 2.89 -12.22 13.79
CA VAL A 138 2.15 -13.11 12.90
C VAL A 138 1.72 -14.32 13.70
N LYS A 139 0.41 -14.54 13.81
CA LYS A 139 -0.14 -15.70 14.53
C LYS A 139 -0.52 -16.81 13.56
N PRO A 140 -0.09 -18.06 13.84
CA PRO A 140 -0.40 -19.19 12.97
C PRO A 140 -1.92 -19.36 12.77
N SER A 141 -2.31 -19.63 11.53
CA SER A 141 -3.70 -19.88 11.13
C SER A 141 -4.67 -18.71 11.32
N GLU A 142 -4.20 -17.54 11.71
CA GLU A 142 -5.00 -16.31 11.75
C GLU A 142 -4.79 -15.49 10.48
N ALA A 143 -5.87 -14.89 9.97
CA ALA A 143 -5.77 -13.90 8.88
C ALA A 143 -5.95 -12.49 9.43
N THR A 144 -5.07 -11.60 8.99
CA THR A 144 -5.09 -10.17 9.33
C THR A 144 -5.26 -9.34 8.07
N ALA A 145 -6.11 -8.33 8.12
CA ALA A 145 -6.19 -7.36 7.05
C ALA A 145 -5.36 -6.11 7.39
N VAL A 146 -4.45 -5.74 6.49
CA VAL A 146 -3.76 -4.45 6.52
C VAL A 146 -4.40 -3.56 5.46
N VAL A 147 -4.89 -2.40 5.87
CA VAL A 147 -5.62 -1.47 5.00
C VAL A 147 -4.91 -0.13 4.98
N ASP A 148 -4.29 0.22 3.87
CA ASP A 148 -3.63 1.51 3.66
C ASP A 148 -4.59 2.48 2.96
N ILE A 149 -5.02 3.50 3.68
CA ILE A 149 -5.94 4.53 3.19
C ILE A 149 -5.11 5.75 2.79
N GLY A 150 -4.75 5.79 1.52
CA GLY A 150 -3.96 6.86 0.92
C GLY A 150 -4.78 8.09 0.53
N ALA A 151 -4.15 8.99 -0.23
CA ALA A 151 -4.82 10.18 -0.75
C ALA A 151 -5.84 9.84 -1.85
N THR A 152 -5.46 8.99 -2.81
CA THR A 152 -6.28 8.68 -4.00
C THR A 152 -6.86 7.28 -3.99
N SER A 153 -6.43 6.43 -3.07
CA SER A 153 -6.82 5.01 -3.05
C SER A 153 -6.73 4.39 -1.68
N THR A 154 -7.47 3.31 -1.52
CA THR A 154 -7.40 2.38 -0.38
C THR A 154 -6.90 1.03 -0.89
N LYS A 155 -5.79 0.56 -0.32
CA LYS A 155 -5.20 -0.75 -0.58
C LYS A 155 -5.48 -1.66 0.59
N LEU A 156 -5.95 -2.86 0.32
CA LEU A 156 -6.24 -3.88 1.32
C LEU A 156 -5.47 -5.15 0.98
N VAL A 157 -4.70 -5.65 1.92
CA VAL A 157 -4.07 -6.97 1.83
C VAL A 157 -4.51 -7.83 3.01
N VAL A 158 -4.95 -9.05 2.72
CA VAL A 158 -5.17 -10.07 3.75
C VAL A 158 -3.94 -10.95 3.82
N LEU A 159 -3.37 -11.02 5.00
CA LEU A 159 -2.20 -11.83 5.32
C LEU A 159 -2.64 -13.03 6.14
N GLN A 160 -2.30 -14.22 5.69
CA GLN A 160 -2.45 -15.46 6.45
C GLN A 160 -1.08 -16.10 6.63
N ASP A 161 -0.69 -16.39 7.86
CA ASP A 161 0.66 -16.88 8.20
C ASP A 161 1.78 -15.94 7.67
N GLY A 162 1.52 -14.63 7.60
CA GLY A 162 2.41 -13.63 7.03
C GLY A 162 2.41 -13.56 5.50
N ILE A 163 1.71 -14.45 4.80
CA ILE A 163 1.68 -14.50 3.34
C ILE A 163 0.44 -13.77 2.81
N PRO A 164 0.56 -12.90 1.79
CA PRO A 164 -0.57 -12.31 1.13
C PRO A 164 -1.43 -13.37 0.44
N VAL A 165 -2.69 -13.49 0.87
CA VAL A 165 -3.66 -14.43 0.29
C VAL A 165 -4.75 -13.72 -0.52
N PHE A 166 -4.88 -12.41 -0.33
CA PHE A 166 -5.82 -11.57 -1.06
C PHE A 166 -5.34 -10.13 -1.08
N THR A 167 -5.47 -9.47 -2.22
CA THR A 167 -5.19 -8.05 -2.39
C THR A 167 -6.36 -7.36 -3.08
N LYS A 168 -6.67 -6.15 -2.65
CA LYS A 168 -7.70 -5.31 -3.26
C LYS A 168 -7.22 -3.87 -3.30
N ASP A 169 -7.39 -3.24 -4.43
CA ASP A 169 -7.14 -1.82 -4.63
C ASP A 169 -8.45 -1.13 -5.03
N SER A 170 -8.74 -0.01 -4.39
CA SER A 170 -9.96 0.77 -4.59
C SER A 170 -9.61 2.23 -4.82
N ALA A 171 -10.25 2.90 -5.77
CA ALA A 171 -10.08 4.33 -6.06
C ALA A 171 -10.81 5.23 -5.06
N LEU A 172 -10.84 4.84 -3.79
CA LEU A 172 -11.40 5.59 -2.68
C LEU A 172 -10.27 6.01 -1.74
N GLY A 173 -10.07 7.31 -1.53
CA GLY A 173 -9.00 7.82 -0.66
C GLY A 173 -9.37 9.17 -0.04
N GLY A 174 -8.42 9.76 0.69
CA GLY A 174 -8.64 11.00 1.43
C GLY A 174 -8.99 12.20 0.56
N GLN A 175 -8.61 12.22 -0.73
CA GLN A 175 -8.97 13.29 -1.65
C GLN A 175 -10.46 13.30 -1.99
N ASN A 176 -11.15 12.18 -1.92
CA ASN A 176 -12.61 12.16 -2.08
C ASN A 176 -13.29 13.02 -1.00
N LEU A 177 -12.83 12.90 0.26
CA LEU A 177 -13.32 13.75 1.36
C LEU A 177 -12.94 15.23 1.13
N THR A 178 -11.71 15.51 0.67
CA THR A 178 -11.30 16.89 0.37
C THR A 178 -12.18 17.52 -0.70
N ALA A 179 -12.47 16.78 -1.77
CA ALA A 179 -13.36 17.24 -2.83
C ALA A 179 -14.81 17.50 -2.33
N GLU A 180 -15.31 16.66 -1.42
CA GLU A 180 -16.61 16.88 -0.80
C GLU A 180 -16.62 18.14 0.08
N ILE A 181 -15.56 18.38 0.87
CA ILE A 181 -15.43 19.62 1.68
C ILE A 181 -15.38 20.85 0.77
N GLN A 182 -14.56 20.80 -0.31
CA GLN A 182 -14.51 21.90 -1.30
C GLN A 182 -15.90 22.24 -1.86
N ARG A 183 -16.62 21.20 -2.29
CA ARG A 183 -17.93 21.36 -2.92
C ARG A 183 -18.98 21.91 -1.96
N HIS A 184 -19.01 21.43 -0.71
CA HIS A 184 -20.02 21.83 0.28
C HIS A 184 -19.77 23.23 0.83
N LEU A 185 -18.50 23.56 1.13
CA LEU A 185 -18.14 24.84 1.74
C LEU A 185 -17.71 25.89 0.72
N ASN A 186 -17.58 25.53 -0.57
CA ASN A 186 -17.09 26.40 -1.64
C ASN A 186 -15.73 27.04 -1.32
N VAL A 187 -14.80 26.23 -0.83
CA VAL A 187 -13.45 26.64 -0.45
C VAL A 187 -12.39 26.09 -1.41
N SER A 188 -11.15 26.59 -1.33
CA SER A 188 -10.04 26.07 -2.11
C SER A 188 -9.64 24.66 -1.66
N PHE A 189 -8.87 23.94 -2.50
CA PHE A 189 -8.30 22.63 -2.11
C PHE A 189 -7.43 22.73 -0.85
N ALA A 190 -6.61 23.78 -0.76
CA ALA A 190 -5.73 24.00 0.38
C ALA A 190 -6.52 24.22 1.69
N ASP A 191 -7.59 25.02 1.62
CA ASP A 191 -8.45 25.26 2.78
C ASP A 191 -9.22 23.99 3.18
N ALA A 192 -9.70 23.22 2.21
CA ALA A 192 -10.38 21.95 2.47
C ALA A 192 -9.43 20.92 3.12
N GLU A 193 -8.17 20.82 2.65
CA GLU A 193 -7.14 19.99 3.30
C GLU A 193 -6.83 20.46 4.72
N ALA A 194 -6.70 21.77 4.94
CA ALA A 194 -6.47 22.32 6.27
C ALA A 194 -7.63 22.00 7.23
N LEU A 195 -8.88 22.12 6.78
CA LEU A 195 -10.06 21.75 7.55
C LEU A 195 -10.10 20.25 7.86
N LYS A 196 -9.81 19.41 6.85
CA LYS A 196 -9.77 17.94 7.00
C LYS A 196 -8.70 17.49 8.00
N THR A 197 -7.52 18.10 7.96
CA THR A 197 -6.37 17.69 8.79
C THR A 197 -6.28 18.40 10.12
N GLY A 198 -7.10 19.43 10.35
CA GLY A 198 -7.01 20.29 11.53
C GLY A 198 -5.80 21.23 11.53
N ALA A 199 -5.10 21.36 10.41
CA ALA A 199 -3.88 22.18 10.31
C ALA A 199 -4.13 23.70 10.49
N GLY A 200 -5.38 24.13 10.34
CA GLY A 200 -5.79 25.53 10.57
C GLY A 200 -5.88 25.96 12.04
N GLY A 201 -5.70 25.06 13.00
CA GLY A 201 -5.66 25.36 14.44
C GLY A 201 -6.99 25.82 15.06
N GLY A 202 -8.08 25.84 14.29
CA GLY A 202 -9.42 26.18 14.76
C GLY A 202 -10.28 24.95 15.06
N ALA A 203 -11.48 25.19 15.64
CA ALA A 203 -12.48 24.12 15.77
C ALA A 203 -12.94 23.68 14.37
N VAL A 204 -13.01 22.37 14.15
CA VAL A 204 -13.53 21.80 12.90
C VAL A 204 -15.03 22.10 12.83
N PRO A 205 -15.53 22.73 11.74
CA PRO A 205 -16.96 22.99 11.58
C PRO A 205 -17.78 21.69 11.63
N GLN A 206 -19.01 21.77 12.15
CA GLN A 206 -19.89 20.60 12.26
C GLN A 206 -20.11 19.93 10.90
N GLU A 207 -20.30 20.72 9.83
CA GLU A 207 -20.48 20.25 8.47
C GLU A 207 -19.28 19.40 7.98
N VAL A 208 -18.05 19.80 8.33
CA VAL A 208 -16.85 19.02 8.00
C VAL A 208 -16.81 17.71 8.81
N SER A 209 -17.20 17.75 10.08
CA SER A 209 -17.29 16.55 10.92
C SER A 209 -18.33 15.57 10.38
N ASP A 210 -19.46 16.05 9.87
CA ASP A 210 -20.50 15.23 9.26
C ASP A 210 -19.97 14.58 7.95
N LEU A 211 -19.24 15.33 7.12
CA LEU A 211 -18.59 14.81 5.92
C LEU A 211 -17.52 13.76 6.24
N MET A 212 -16.75 13.95 7.31
CA MET A 212 -15.77 12.96 7.81
C MET A 212 -16.47 11.66 8.23
N GLN A 213 -17.61 11.75 8.89
CA GLN A 213 -18.40 10.59 9.29
C GLN A 213 -18.89 9.82 8.05
N ILE A 214 -19.44 10.51 7.06
CA ILE A 214 -19.88 9.90 5.79
C ILE A 214 -18.70 9.23 5.05
N ALA A 215 -17.55 9.90 4.99
CA ALA A 215 -16.36 9.33 4.38
C ALA A 215 -15.89 8.06 5.11
N SER A 216 -15.90 8.07 6.44
CA SER A 216 -15.55 6.91 7.27
C SER A 216 -16.48 5.73 7.00
N GLU A 217 -17.78 5.96 6.89
CA GLU A 217 -18.75 4.92 6.55
C GLU A 217 -18.55 4.37 5.13
N ASN A 218 -18.19 5.23 4.16
CA ASN A 218 -17.90 4.79 2.79
C ASN A 218 -16.65 3.90 2.76
N ILE A 219 -15.58 4.28 3.46
CA ILE A 219 -14.37 3.49 3.59
C ILE A 219 -14.67 2.14 4.28
N ALA A 220 -15.41 2.16 5.38
CA ALA A 220 -15.77 0.94 6.11
C ALA A 220 -16.61 -0.02 5.25
N ARG A 221 -17.57 0.51 4.46
CA ARG A 221 -18.35 -0.30 3.50
C ARG A 221 -17.48 -0.90 2.40
N GLU A 222 -16.47 -0.18 1.90
CA GLU A 222 -15.55 -0.71 0.90
C GLU A 222 -14.68 -1.83 1.49
N ILE A 223 -14.19 -1.67 2.72
CA ILE A 223 -13.46 -2.72 3.44
C ILE A 223 -14.34 -3.96 3.62
N LYS A 224 -15.60 -3.79 4.04
CA LYS A 224 -16.53 -4.91 4.19
C LYS A 224 -16.80 -5.64 2.88
N ARG A 225 -17.01 -4.90 1.78
CA ARG A 225 -17.17 -5.49 0.45
C ARG A 225 -15.94 -6.31 0.03
N ALA A 226 -14.74 -5.83 0.36
CA ALA A 226 -13.52 -6.57 0.09
C ALA A 226 -13.47 -7.89 0.87
N PHE A 227 -13.92 -7.91 2.12
CA PHE A 227 -14.02 -9.13 2.93
C PHE A 227 -15.09 -10.09 2.42
N ASP A 228 -16.24 -9.58 1.99
CA ASP A 228 -17.29 -10.40 1.39
C ASP A 228 -16.76 -11.12 0.13
N PHE A 229 -16.00 -10.38 -0.70
CA PHE A 229 -15.37 -10.93 -1.89
C PHE A 229 -14.26 -11.94 -1.54
N TYR A 230 -13.41 -11.64 -0.56
CA TYR A 230 -12.38 -12.55 -0.06
C TYR A 230 -13.01 -13.86 0.41
N SER A 231 -14.04 -13.79 1.25
CA SER A 231 -14.73 -14.96 1.80
C SER A 231 -15.41 -15.80 0.72
N ALA A 232 -15.90 -15.17 -0.36
CA ALA A 232 -16.54 -15.89 -1.47
C ALA A 232 -15.52 -16.51 -2.45
N SER A 233 -14.33 -15.93 -2.58
CA SER A 233 -13.35 -16.31 -3.60
C SER A 233 -12.20 -17.16 -3.09
N SER A 234 -12.03 -17.30 -1.78
CA SER A 234 -10.92 -18.05 -1.18
C SER A 234 -11.41 -19.03 -0.09
N ALA A 235 -10.70 -20.15 0.01
CA ALA A 235 -10.82 -21.09 1.14
C ALA A 235 -9.93 -20.68 2.33
N GLY A 236 -9.48 -19.41 2.37
CA GLY A 236 -8.60 -18.90 3.42
C GLY A 236 -9.31 -18.75 4.77
N ALA A 237 -8.52 -18.58 5.82
CA ALA A 237 -9.03 -18.32 7.15
C ALA A 237 -9.81 -16.98 7.18
N PRO A 238 -10.89 -16.88 7.97
CA PRO A 238 -11.60 -15.63 8.12
C PRO A 238 -10.69 -14.57 8.75
N VAL A 239 -10.83 -13.32 8.31
CA VAL A 239 -10.09 -12.20 8.91
C VAL A 239 -10.46 -12.06 10.38
N GLN A 240 -9.45 -11.93 11.26
CA GLN A 240 -9.62 -11.86 12.70
C GLN A 240 -9.52 -10.43 13.23
N TYR A 241 -8.70 -9.58 12.60
CA TYR A 241 -8.57 -8.17 12.96
C TYR A 241 -8.05 -7.32 11.78
N ILE A 242 -8.18 -6.01 11.93
CA ILE A 242 -7.86 -5.02 10.91
C ILE A 242 -6.81 -4.05 11.45
N VAL A 243 -5.80 -3.76 10.64
CA VAL A 243 -4.80 -2.73 10.91
C VAL A 243 -4.89 -1.66 9.83
N LEU A 244 -5.21 -0.43 10.23
CA LEU A 244 -5.37 0.73 9.33
C LEU A 244 -4.06 1.49 9.22
N ALA A 245 -3.58 1.72 8.02
CA ALA A 245 -2.40 2.51 7.67
C ALA A 245 -2.78 3.66 6.74
N GLY A 246 -1.80 4.49 6.40
CA GLY A 246 -1.98 5.64 5.52
C GLY A 246 -2.54 6.88 6.20
N GLY A 247 -2.52 7.99 5.47
CA GLY A 247 -3.00 9.28 5.99
C GLY A 247 -4.49 9.29 6.34
N GLY A 248 -5.29 8.53 5.59
CA GLY A 248 -6.72 8.39 5.84
C GLY A 248 -7.06 7.66 7.15
N ALA A 249 -6.17 6.82 7.67
CA ALA A 249 -6.35 6.17 8.98
C ALA A 249 -6.43 7.18 10.14
N LYS A 250 -6.02 8.42 9.91
CA LYS A 250 -6.08 9.54 10.89
C LYS A 250 -7.44 10.25 10.91
N ILE A 251 -8.38 9.90 10.04
CA ILE A 251 -9.74 10.46 10.11
C ILE A 251 -10.34 10.11 11.47
N PRO A 252 -10.85 11.11 12.22
CA PRO A 252 -11.40 10.89 13.55
C PRO A 252 -12.46 9.78 13.57
N ASN A 253 -12.36 8.89 14.54
CA ASN A 253 -13.27 7.74 14.75
C ASN A 253 -13.32 6.70 13.63
N LEU A 254 -12.53 6.79 12.56
CA LEU A 254 -12.57 5.84 11.45
C LEU A 254 -12.38 4.39 11.91
N SER A 255 -11.42 4.12 12.80
CA SER A 255 -11.18 2.77 13.33
C SER A 255 -12.43 2.20 14.02
N LYS A 256 -13.13 3.04 14.78
CA LYS A 256 -14.37 2.65 15.45
C LYS A 256 -15.49 2.35 14.43
N VAL A 257 -15.65 3.20 13.42
CA VAL A 257 -16.66 2.98 12.37
C VAL A 257 -16.39 1.70 11.58
N VAL A 258 -15.11 1.41 11.29
CA VAL A 258 -14.70 0.15 10.64
C VAL A 258 -15.01 -1.05 11.53
N GLU A 259 -14.66 -0.98 12.82
CA GLU A 259 -14.94 -2.02 13.80
C GLU A 259 -16.44 -2.30 13.94
N ASP A 260 -17.25 -1.26 14.08
CA ASP A 260 -18.71 -1.38 14.25
C ASP A 260 -19.38 -2.00 12.99
N LEU A 261 -18.88 -1.66 11.79
CA LEU A 261 -19.47 -2.16 10.54
C LEU A 261 -19.01 -3.57 10.17
N THR A 262 -17.76 -3.91 10.48
CA THR A 262 -17.17 -5.22 10.14
C THR A 262 -17.34 -6.24 11.24
N GLY A 263 -17.52 -5.82 12.49
CA GLY A 263 -17.52 -6.67 13.70
C GLY A 263 -16.11 -7.17 14.07
N LEU A 264 -15.06 -6.61 13.47
CA LEU A 264 -13.68 -7.04 13.68
C LEU A 264 -12.88 -5.98 14.46
N PRO A 265 -12.09 -6.37 15.46
CA PRO A 265 -11.19 -5.45 16.17
C PRO A 265 -10.33 -4.67 15.17
N THR A 266 -10.30 -3.35 15.30
CA THR A 266 -9.64 -2.47 14.36
C THR A 266 -8.72 -1.48 15.07
N GLN A 267 -7.46 -1.41 14.66
CA GLN A 267 -6.47 -0.49 15.22
C GLN A 267 -5.72 0.28 14.14
N VAL A 268 -5.21 1.45 14.48
CA VAL A 268 -4.31 2.22 13.61
C VAL A 268 -2.89 1.70 13.76
N MET A 269 -2.21 1.53 12.65
CA MET A 269 -0.85 1.01 12.59
C MET A 269 0.17 1.96 13.21
N ASN A 270 1.00 1.42 14.09
CA ASN A 270 2.24 2.07 14.51
C ASN A 270 3.44 1.30 13.93
N PRO A 271 4.05 1.78 12.85
CA PRO A 271 5.16 1.09 12.20
C PRO A 271 6.51 1.30 12.92
N PHE A 272 6.52 1.99 14.06
CA PHE A 272 7.71 2.22 14.89
C PHE A 272 7.76 1.35 16.13
N ASN A 273 6.90 0.33 16.28
CA ASN A 273 6.89 -0.54 17.46
C ASN A 273 8.22 -1.28 17.67
N ALA A 274 8.84 -1.73 16.56
CA ALA A 274 10.12 -2.46 16.58
C ALA A 274 11.30 -1.62 16.08
N ILE A 275 11.12 -0.31 15.86
CA ILE A 275 12.13 0.60 15.32
C ILE A 275 12.49 1.64 16.36
N SER A 276 13.78 1.73 16.70
CA SER A 276 14.30 2.81 17.53
C SER A 276 14.57 4.06 16.69
N TYR A 277 14.31 5.22 17.26
CA TYR A 277 14.63 6.52 16.67
C TYR A 277 15.29 7.41 17.72
N ASP A 278 16.04 8.41 17.27
CA ASP A 278 16.67 9.38 18.17
C ASP A 278 15.64 10.40 18.66
N PRO A 279 15.28 10.41 19.96
CA PRO A 279 14.30 11.35 20.50
C PRO A 279 14.77 12.81 20.50
N ALA A 280 16.07 13.08 20.29
CA ALA A 280 16.57 14.42 20.11
C ALA A 280 16.26 15.00 18.70
N GLN A 281 16.08 14.11 17.71
CA GLN A 281 15.71 14.50 16.35
C GLN A 281 14.22 14.41 16.10
N PHE A 282 13.55 13.39 16.67
CA PHE A 282 12.15 13.08 16.43
C PHE A 282 11.39 13.00 17.75
N THR A 283 10.48 13.94 17.99
CA THR A 283 9.62 13.88 19.19
C THR A 283 8.62 12.74 19.07
N GLN A 284 8.18 12.21 20.22
CA GLN A 284 7.13 11.17 20.27
C GLN A 284 5.84 11.62 19.57
N GLU A 285 5.47 12.89 19.72
CA GLU A 285 4.28 13.46 19.06
C GLU A 285 4.42 13.43 17.53
N TYR A 286 5.58 13.84 17.03
CA TYR A 286 5.86 13.79 15.60
C TYR A 286 5.78 12.36 15.05
N VAL A 287 6.48 11.41 15.70
CA VAL A 287 6.49 10.00 15.31
C VAL A 287 5.07 9.42 15.33
N SER A 288 4.29 9.71 16.37
CA SER A 288 2.88 9.28 16.43
C SER A 288 2.03 9.90 15.34
N SER A 289 2.28 11.16 14.99
CA SER A 289 1.50 11.88 13.96
C SER A 289 1.76 11.37 12.56
N VAL A 290 3.01 10.99 12.24
CA VAL A 290 3.41 10.48 10.91
C VAL A 290 3.30 8.96 10.80
N GLY A 291 3.20 8.25 11.92
CA GLY A 291 3.25 6.79 11.99
C GLY A 291 2.40 6.09 10.93
N PRO A 292 1.09 6.30 10.87
CA PRO A 292 0.25 5.60 9.90
C PRO A 292 0.67 5.84 8.45
N MET A 293 1.18 7.04 8.12
CA MET A 293 1.67 7.40 6.78
C MET A 293 3.03 6.77 6.47
N ALA A 294 3.83 6.49 7.51
CA ALA A 294 5.15 5.88 7.37
C ALA A 294 5.10 4.36 7.17
N ALA A 295 3.95 3.72 7.27
CA ALA A 295 3.82 2.27 7.18
C ALA A 295 4.44 1.70 5.90
N LEU A 296 4.03 2.16 4.74
CA LEU A 296 4.57 1.70 3.45
C LEU A 296 6.06 2.03 3.30
N PRO A 297 6.53 3.28 3.50
CA PRO A 297 7.95 3.60 3.39
C PRO A 297 8.86 2.78 4.32
N ILE A 298 8.43 2.48 5.53
CA ILE A 298 9.20 1.67 6.48
C ILE A 298 9.35 0.23 5.98
N GLY A 299 8.26 -0.37 5.48
CA GLY A 299 8.33 -1.71 4.91
C GLY A 299 9.22 -1.80 3.68
N LEU A 300 9.24 -0.76 2.83
CA LEU A 300 10.15 -0.66 1.69
C LEU A 300 11.61 -0.47 2.14
N ALA A 301 11.85 0.37 3.16
CA ALA A 301 13.19 0.55 3.71
C ALA A 301 13.74 -0.76 4.32
N PHE A 302 12.89 -1.51 5.02
CA PHE A 302 13.24 -2.84 5.54
C PHE A 302 13.59 -3.82 4.41
N ARG A 303 12.83 -3.80 3.31
CA ARG A 303 13.08 -4.60 2.10
C ARG A 303 14.43 -4.26 1.46
N ALA A 304 14.79 -2.98 1.40
CA ALA A 304 16.08 -2.54 0.86
C ALA A 304 17.28 -3.07 1.67
N GLY A 305 17.10 -3.19 2.99
CA GLY A 305 18.12 -3.74 3.90
C GLY A 305 18.24 -5.27 3.88
N ASN A 306 17.19 -5.96 3.40
CA ASN A 306 17.10 -7.43 3.32
C ASN A 306 16.63 -7.86 1.93
N PRO A 307 17.42 -7.65 0.87
CA PRO A 307 17.05 -8.13 -0.46
C PRO A 307 17.07 -9.67 -0.44
N LYS A 308 15.88 -10.27 -0.48
CA LYS A 308 15.72 -11.73 -0.63
C LYS A 308 15.49 -12.06 -2.08
#